data_1ea225feec97cf5578393a1f6f4aaa15
#
_entry.id   1ea225feec97cf5578393a1f6f4aaa15
#
_cell.length_a   1.000
_cell.length_b   1.000
_cell.length_c   1.000
_cell.angle_alpha   90.00
_cell.angle_beta   90.00
_cell.angle_gamma   90.00
#
_symmetry.space_group_name_H-M   'P 1'
#
loop_
_entity.id
_entity.type
_entity.pdbx_description
1 polymer ?
#
loop_
_entity_poly.entity_id
_entity_poly.type
_entity_poly.pdbx_seq_one_letter_code
_entity_poly.pdbx_strand_id
1 'polypeptide(L)'
;MYPYGLQDKKALNMLILEILEQYTDSDHPLTQMEIVDLLEKNYGVPCTRQTVKNNLMLLGEMGYEISMEDGIFLMSRQFENAELRMLIDSVLFSRTLSGKQAKRLIEKLTGLGNKYFRAKVKHVCHLPKLIHSDNKQVLLNLDVLNDAIEQERKVRFTYNSYGKDFQLHPRRKDPYIVNPYQMVANQGRYYLLCSYDASNRLSHYRLDYMTKLEMLDAKVEPMDQMEDFVQGYSLSKHMEEHIYMFSGPSVQVKMRVRAVNMDALIDWFGKGFHIVKEDADGLIVSVACNELAMKYWALQYGEYVEVLEPKSLREAICDAIDWMGSFYR
;
A
#
# COMPACT_ATOMS: atom_id res chain seq x y z
N MET A 1 28.85 -16.25 -5.88
CA MET A 1 29.84 -17.13 -6.51
C MET A 1 29.08 -18.21 -7.25
N TYR A 2 29.04 -18.14 -8.59
CA TYR A 2 28.37 -19.18 -9.39
C TYR A 2 29.21 -20.44 -9.34
N PRO A 3 28.64 -21.62 -8.98
CA PRO A 3 29.42 -22.84 -8.69
C PRO A 3 30.02 -23.54 -9.92
N TYR A 4 29.78 -23.03 -11.12
CA TYR A 4 30.31 -23.56 -12.35
C TYR A 4 30.94 -22.40 -13.13
N GLY A 5 32.23 -22.48 -13.45
CA GLY A 5 32.91 -21.54 -14.34
C GLY A 5 32.13 -21.47 -15.65
N LEU A 6 31.43 -20.38 -15.88
CA LEU A 6 30.72 -20.08 -17.14
C LEU A 6 31.78 -19.76 -18.20
N GLN A 7 32.45 -20.77 -18.72
CA GLN A 7 33.39 -20.62 -19.86
C GLN A 7 32.67 -20.40 -21.20
N ASP A 8 31.31 -20.37 -21.20
CA ASP A 8 30.53 -20.23 -22.41
C ASP A 8 30.37 -18.76 -22.79
N LYS A 9 31.06 -18.35 -23.85
CA LYS A 9 30.97 -17.00 -24.45
C LYS A 9 29.52 -16.60 -24.83
N LYS A 10 28.58 -17.54 -24.88
CA LYS A 10 27.17 -17.28 -25.18
C LYS A 10 26.44 -16.54 -24.07
N ALA A 11 26.91 -16.62 -22.84
CA ALA A 11 26.33 -15.90 -21.69
C ALA A 11 26.92 -14.49 -21.49
N LEU A 12 27.87 -14.07 -22.31
CA LEU A 12 28.65 -12.86 -22.08
C LEU A 12 27.78 -11.58 -22.08
N ASN A 13 26.78 -11.51 -22.96
CA ASN A 13 25.82 -10.39 -22.97
C ASN A 13 25.08 -10.23 -21.65
N MET A 14 24.61 -11.35 -21.08
CA MET A 14 23.90 -11.35 -19.80
C MET A 14 24.83 -10.92 -18.65
N LEU A 15 26.08 -11.37 -18.66
CA LEU A 15 27.06 -11.02 -17.64
C LEU A 15 27.47 -9.53 -17.71
N ILE A 16 27.61 -9.01 -18.94
CA ILE A 16 27.89 -7.56 -19.13
C ILE A 16 26.69 -6.74 -18.68
N LEU A 17 25.47 -7.15 -19.05
CA LEU A 17 24.25 -6.48 -18.57
C LEU A 17 24.16 -6.48 -17.04
N GLU A 18 24.42 -7.62 -16.39
CA GLU A 18 24.45 -7.73 -14.94
C GLU A 18 25.51 -6.80 -14.31
N ILE A 19 26.70 -6.67 -14.92
CA ILE A 19 27.72 -5.71 -14.50
C ILE A 19 27.19 -4.28 -14.61
N LEU A 20 26.57 -3.90 -15.72
CA LEU A 20 26.00 -2.58 -15.91
C LEU A 20 24.91 -2.28 -14.88
N GLU A 21 24.03 -3.22 -14.66
CA GLU A 21 22.94 -3.10 -13.65
C GLU A 21 23.49 -2.94 -12.22
N GLN A 22 24.53 -3.69 -11.87
CA GLN A 22 25.03 -3.76 -10.49
C GLN A 22 26.07 -2.66 -10.16
N TYR A 23 26.88 -2.24 -11.15
CA TYR A 23 28.08 -1.44 -10.90
C TYR A 23 28.06 -0.07 -11.55
N THR A 24 27.03 0.30 -12.33
CA THR A 24 27.02 1.58 -13.03
C THR A 24 25.80 2.43 -12.67
N ASP A 25 25.95 3.71 -12.83
CA ASP A 25 24.96 4.78 -12.96
C ASP A 25 25.64 6.00 -13.59
N SER A 26 24.91 7.13 -13.76
CA SER A 26 25.47 8.37 -14.33
C SER A 26 26.66 8.94 -13.54
N ASP A 27 26.69 8.70 -12.21
CA ASP A 27 27.78 9.17 -11.34
C ASP A 27 28.95 8.19 -11.29
N HIS A 28 28.76 6.96 -11.75
CA HIS A 28 29.73 5.85 -11.68
C HIS A 28 29.80 5.09 -13.01
N PRO A 29 30.20 5.75 -14.10
CA PRO A 29 30.42 5.05 -15.36
C PRO A 29 31.63 4.14 -15.26
N LEU A 30 31.70 3.10 -16.10
CA LEU A 30 32.84 2.19 -16.22
C LEU A 30 33.53 2.38 -17.58
N THR A 31 34.80 2.05 -17.62
CA THR A 31 35.56 1.85 -18.87
C THR A 31 35.39 0.42 -19.37
N GLN A 32 35.69 0.18 -20.65
CA GLN A 32 35.69 -1.18 -21.21
C GLN A 32 36.69 -2.11 -20.47
N MET A 33 37.80 -1.59 -19.98
CA MET A 33 38.79 -2.37 -19.23
C MET A 33 38.29 -2.78 -17.86
N GLU A 34 37.63 -1.87 -17.14
CA GLU A 34 37.01 -2.19 -15.85
C GLU A 34 35.88 -3.25 -16.00
N ILE A 35 35.17 -3.25 -17.11
CA ILE A 35 34.19 -4.32 -17.41
C ILE A 35 34.93 -5.65 -17.63
N VAL A 36 36.04 -5.67 -18.37
CA VAL A 36 36.86 -6.88 -18.55
C VAL A 36 37.32 -7.42 -17.20
N ASP A 37 37.86 -6.54 -16.34
CA ASP A 37 38.37 -6.91 -15.02
C ASP A 37 37.25 -7.46 -14.10
N LEU A 38 36.06 -6.87 -14.17
CA LEU A 38 34.88 -7.35 -13.43
C LEU A 38 34.37 -8.70 -13.94
N LEU A 39 34.40 -8.94 -15.26
CA LEU A 39 34.03 -10.23 -15.85
C LEU A 39 34.99 -11.34 -15.39
N GLU A 40 36.30 -11.09 -15.41
CA GLU A 40 37.27 -12.05 -14.94
C GLU A 40 37.14 -12.30 -13.43
N LYS A 41 37.07 -11.20 -12.64
CA LYS A 41 37.05 -11.27 -11.17
C LYS A 41 35.80 -11.92 -10.63
N ASN A 42 34.61 -11.56 -11.16
CA ASN A 42 33.32 -11.97 -10.59
C ASN A 42 32.84 -13.30 -11.16
N TYR A 43 33.16 -13.59 -12.44
CA TYR A 43 32.61 -14.74 -13.16
C TYR A 43 33.68 -15.69 -13.70
N GLY A 44 34.97 -15.31 -13.64
CA GLY A 44 36.06 -16.14 -14.20
C GLY A 44 36.05 -16.21 -15.72
N VAL A 45 35.50 -15.19 -16.40
CA VAL A 45 35.37 -15.17 -17.86
C VAL A 45 36.38 -14.18 -18.47
N PRO A 46 37.51 -14.64 -18.95
CA PRO A 46 38.46 -13.77 -19.64
C PRO A 46 37.95 -13.35 -21.00
N CYS A 47 37.98 -12.08 -21.31
CA CYS A 47 37.58 -11.55 -22.61
C CYS A 47 38.43 -10.35 -23.01
N THR A 48 38.35 -9.91 -24.27
CA THR A 48 39.05 -8.75 -24.78
C THR A 48 38.14 -7.50 -24.72
N ARG A 49 38.80 -6.33 -24.68
CA ARG A 49 38.12 -5.04 -24.80
C ARG A 49 37.19 -4.96 -26.02
N GLN A 50 37.65 -5.50 -27.18
CA GLN A 50 36.86 -5.53 -28.42
C GLN A 50 35.59 -6.41 -28.26
N THR A 51 35.72 -7.50 -27.52
CA THR A 51 34.57 -8.39 -27.23
C THR A 51 33.54 -7.64 -26.38
N VAL A 52 33.96 -6.91 -25.36
CA VAL A 52 33.07 -6.06 -24.54
C VAL A 52 32.36 -5.04 -25.41
N LYS A 53 33.11 -4.30 -26.27
CA LYS A 53 32.52 -3.32 -27.18
C LYS A 53 31.43 -3.92 -28.07
N ASN A 54 31.69 -5.07 -28.69
CA ASN A 54 30.73 -5.72 -29.57
C ASN A 54 29.46 -6.15 -28.83
N ASN A 55 29.59 -6.63 -27.60
CA ASN A 55 28.46 -7.03 -26.78
C ASN A 55 27.65 -5.82 -26.28
N LEU A 56 28.29 -4.69 -25.97
CA LEU A 56 27.59 -3.45 -25.64
C LEU A 56 26.76 -2.93 -26.82
N MET A 57 27.31 -2.98 -28.04
CA MET A 57 26.58 -2.62 -29.27
C MET A 57 25.36 -3.54 -29.46
N LEU A 58 25.54 -4.85 -29.28
CA LEU A 58 24.45 -5.82 -29.40
C LEU A 58 23.37 -5.59 -28.34
N LEU A 59 23.73 -5.27 -27.11
CA LEU A 59 22.75 -4.90 -26.05
C LEU A 59 21.98 -3.64 -26.45
N GLY A 60 22.65 -2.64 -27.04
CA GLY A 60 21.99 -1.45 -27.59
C GLY A 60 20.98 -1.81 -28.72
N GLU A 61 21.35 -2.70 -29.64
CA GLU A 61 20.45 -3.21 -30.69
C GLU A 61 19.25 -4.00 -30.11
N MET A 62 19.41 -4.63 -28.94
CA MET A 62 18.35 -5.30 -28.20
C MET A 62 17.43 -4.34 -27.42
N GLY A 63 17.71 -3.02 -27.46
CA GLY A 63 16.88 -2.00 -26.85
C GLY A 63 17.33 -1.50 -25.47
N TYR A 64 18.51 -1.92 -24.98
CA TYR A 64 19.08 -1.37 -23.76
C TYR A 64 19.71 0.00 -24.02
N GLU A 65 19.28 1.00 -23.28
CA GLU A 65 19.86 2.35 -23.37
C GLU A 65 21.19 2.43 -22.59
N ILE A 66 22.30 2.39 -23.30
CA ILE A 66 23.64 2.37 -22.74
C ILE A 66 24.40 3.63 -23.21
N SER A 67 24.85 4.45 -22.26
CA SER A 67 25.80 5.53 -22.57
C SER A 67 27.19 4.95 -22.85
N MET A 68 27.90 5.53 -23.85
CA MET A 68 29.27 5.17 -24.21
C MET A 68 30.18 6.40 -24.46
N GLU A 69 29.66 7.62 -24.37
CA GLU A 69 30.40 8.86 -24.66
C GLU A 69 31.29 9.29 -23.49
N ASP A 70 30.69 9.44 -22.29
CA ASP A 70 31.39 9.87 -21.06
C ASP A 70 31.60 8.70 -20.09
N GLY A 71 31.87 7.52 -20.64
CA GLY A 71 31.92 6.26 -19.92
C GLY A 71 30.71 5.37 -20.12
N ILE A 72 30.83 4.14 -19.67
CA ILE A 72 29.80 3.11 -19.95
C ILE A 72 28.90 2.94 -18.73
N PHE A 73 27.60 3.23 -18.90
CA PHE A 73 26.59 2.98 -17.88
C PHE A 73 25.23 2.72 -18.51
N LEU A 74 24.37 2.01 -17.79
CA LEU A 74 22.99 1.78 -18.18
C LEU A 74 22.15 3.03 -17.86
N MET A 75 21.57 3.65 -18.90
CA MET A 75 20.83 4.89 -18.79
C MET A 75 19.41 4.68 -18.25
N SER A 76 18.72 3.64 -18.72
CA SER A 76 17.38 3.31 -18.24
C SER A 76 17.37 2.00 -17.46
N ARG A 77 16.56 1.96 -16.43
CA ARG A 77 16.37 0.81 -15.54
C ARG A 77 14.89 0.52 -15.41
N GLN A 78 14.57 -0.69 -14.96
CA GLN A 78 13.16 -1.05 -14.67
C GLN A 78 12.53 -0.10 -13.63
N PHE A 79 13.33 0.37 -12.68
CA PHE A 79 12.94 1.37 -11.68
C PHE A 79 14.09 2.36 -11.47
N GLU A 80 13.74 3.62 -11.38
CA GLU A 80 14.66 4.65 -10.93
C GLU A 80 14.93 4.55 -9.40
N ASN A 81 16.06 5.10 -8.96
CA ASN A 81 16.43 5.03 -7.54
C ASN A 81 15.37 5.67 -6.61
N ALA A 82 14.73 6.74 -7.05
CA ALA A 82 13.65 7.41 -6.29
C ALA A 82 12.40 6.52 -6.20
N GLU A 83 12.04 5.84 -7.28
CA GLU A 83 10.90 4.92 -7.33
C GLU A 83 11.14 3.70 -6.43
N LEU A 84 12.33 3.07 -6.53
CA LEU A 84 12.70 1.98 -5.62
C LEU A 84 12.65 2.43 -4.16
N ARG A 85 13.10 3.64 -3.87
CA ARG A 85 13.03 4.20 -2.52
C ARG A 85 11.59 4.33 -2.04
N MET A 86 10.69 4.89 -2.86
CA MET A 86 9.26 5.00 -2.53
C MET A 86 8.63 3.63 -2.30
N LEU A 87 8.95 2.63 -3.11
CA LEU A 87 8.46 1.25 -2.93
C LEU A 87 8.96 0.65 -1.62
N ILE A 88 10.24 0.82 -1.29
CA ILE A 88 10.84 0.34 -0.03
C ILE A 88 10.16 1.03 1.16
N ASP A 89 9.99 2.35 1.12
CA ASP A 89 9.34 3.10 2.19
C ASP A 89 7.87 2.68 2.34
N SER A 90 7.15 2.44 1.23
CA SER A 90 5.77 1.93 1.26
C SER A 90 5.66 0.56 1.95
N VAL A 91 6.60 -0.35 1.68
CA VAL A 91 6.68 -1.65 2.37
C VAL A 91 7.02 -1.48 3.85
N LEU A 92 7.95 -0.57 4.17
CA LEU A 92 8.39 -0.29 5.53
C LEU A 92 7.26 0.26 6.40
N PHE A 93 6.42 1.15 5.85
CA PHE A 93 5.26 1.72 6.54
C PHE A 93 3.99 0.87 6.46
N SER A 94 4.01 -0.23 5.71
CA SER A 94 2.87 -1.16 5.64
C SER A 94 2.59 -1.75 7.03
N ARG A 95 1.37 -1.54 7.51
CA ARG A 95 0.88 -2.12 8.76
C ARG A 95 0.29 -3.52 8.59
N THR A 96 0.16 -3.98 7.35
CA THR A 96 -0.45 -5.26 7.01
C THR A 96 0.56 -6.40 7.04
N LEU A 97 1.79 -6.16 6.58
CA LEU A 97 2.84 -7.16 6.52
C LEU A 97 3.43 -7.47 7.90
N SER A 98 3.82 -8.71 8.13
CA SER A 98 4.66 -9.05 9.28
C SER A 98 6.09 -8.51 9.08
N GLY A 99 6.81 -8.24 10.17
CA GLY A 99 8.19 -7.73 10.10
C GLY A 99 9.12 -8.62 9.27
N LYS A 100 8.93 -9.96 9.29
CA LYS A 100 9.67 -10.90 8.43
C LYS A 100 9.34 -10.73 6.95
N GLN A 101 8.06 -10.58 6.62
CA GLN A 101 7.60 -10.39 5.24
C GLN A 101 8.08 -9.05 4.69
N ALA A 102 7.94 -7.97 5.47
CA ALA A 102 8.43 -6.65 5.10
C ALA A 102 9.94 -6.68 4.84
N LYS A 103 10.74 -7.25 5.75
CA LYS A 103 12.20 -7.40 5.58
C LYS A 103 12.56 -8.13 4.29
N ARG A 104 11.93 -9.30 4.04
CA ARG A 104 12.18 -10.09 2.82
C ARG A 104 11.84 -9.31 1.54
N LEU A 105 10.74 -8.55 1.56
CA LEU A 105 10.33 -7.76 0.39
C LEU A 105 11.26 -6.57 0.17
N ILE A 106 11.68 -5.89 1.23
CA ILE A 106 12.67 -4.80 1.17
C ILE A 106 14.01 -5.32 0.62
N GLU A 107 14.47 -6.51 1.07
CA GLU A 107 15.69 -7.13 0.55
C GLU A 107 15.59 -7.39 -0.97
N LYS A 108 14.43 -7.88 -1.44
CA LYS A 108 14.20 -8.08 -2.89
C LYS A 108 14.21 -6.76 -3.66
N LEU A 109 13.48 -5.75 -3.20
CA LEU A 109 13.44 -4.43 -3.84
C LEU A 109 14.82 -3.77 -3.85
N THR A 110 15.53 -3.83 -2.74
CA THR A 110 16.91 -3.32 -2.64
C THR A 110 17.84 -4.04 -3.63
N GLY A 111 17.58 -5.33 -3.89
CA GLY A 111 18.31 -6.14 -4.86
C GLY A 111 18.18 -5.66 -6.31
N LEU A 112 17.09 -4.96 -6.66
CA LEU A 112 16.88 -4.39 -8.00
C LEU A 112 17.73 -3.14 -8.26
N GLY A 113 18.22 -2.48 -7.21
CA GLY A 113 19.12 -1.34 -7.36
C GLY A 113 20.60 -1.75 -7.48
N ASN A 114 21.43 -0.83 -7.94
CA ASN A 114 22.89 -1.02 -8.02
C ASN A 114 23.56 -1.00 -6.62
N LYS A 115 24.86 -1.28 -6.57
CA LYS A 115 25.62 -1.30 -5.30
C LYS A 115 25.60 0.04 -4.56
N TYR A 116 25.51 1.16 -5.28
CA TYR A 116 25.51 2.50 -4.70
C TYR A 116 24.17 2.83 -4.06
N PHE A 117 23.07 2.48 -4.74
CA PHE A 117 21.73 2.57 -4.17
C PHE A 117 21.61 1.72 -2.89
N ARG A 118 22.09 0.47 -2.93
CA ARG A 118 22.05 -0.43 -1.76
C ARG A 118 22.81 0.14 -0.57
N ALA A 119 23.94 0.82 -0.80
CA ALA A 119 24.69 1.49 0.27
C ALA A 119 23.90 2.65 0.90
N LYS A 120 23.19 3.44 0.08
CA LYS A 120 22.35 4.56 0.54
C LYS A 120 21.12 4.10 1.33
N VAL A 121 20.50 2.97 0.95
CA VAL A 121 19.27 2.45 1.58
C VAL A 121 19.52 1.75 2.92
N LYS A 122 20.74 1.34 3.23
CA LYS A 122 21.08 0.70 4.52
C LYS A 122 20.60 1.48 5.75
N HIS A 123 20.59 2.80 5.69
CA HIS A 123 20.15 3.65 6.80
C HIS A 123 18.63 3.63 7.04
N VAL A 124 17.84 3.33 6.02
CA VAL A 124 16.36 3.28 6.11
C VAL A 124 15.88 2.03 6.81
N CYS A 125 16.58 0.92 6.62
CA CYS A 125 16.24 -0.37 7.26
C CYS A 125 16.47 -0.39 8.78
N HIS A 126 16.99 0.68 9.37
CA HIS A 126 17.26 0.81 10.81
C HIS A 126 16.21 1.66 11.54
N LEU A 127 15.09 1.99 10.90
CA LEU A 127 13.98 2.67 11.60
C LEU A 127 13.47 1.81 12.76
N PRO A 128 13.08 2.45 13.89
CA PRO A 128 12.62 1.73 15.09
C PRO A 128 11.48 0.76 14.73
N LYS A 129 11.34 -0.31 15.52
CA LYS A 129 10.34 -1.37 15.32
C LYS A 129 8.99 -0.79 14.95
N LEU A 130 8.70 -0.76 13.67
CA LEU A 130 7.40 -0.35 13.16
C LEU A 130 6.36 -1.38 13.59
N ILE A 131 5.14 -0.91 13.83
CA ILE A 131 4.03 -1.78 14.22
C ILE A 131 3.58 -2.55 12.98
N HIS A 132 4.10 -3.75 12.82
CA HIS A 132 3.67 -4.70 11.78
C HIS A 132 2.62 -5.66 12.31
N SER A 133 1.84 -6.25 11.41
CA SER A 133 0.90 -7.32 11.74
C SER A 133 1.64 -8.58 12.20
N ASP A 134 1.09 -9.31 13.17
CA ASP A 134 1.56 -10.64 13.56
C ASP A 134 1.01 -11.75 12.65
N ASN A 135 0.04 -11.43 11.80
CA ASN A 135 -0.58 -12.39 10.90
C ASN A 135 0.32 -12.72 9.71
N LYS A 136 0.94 -13.90 9.76
CA LYS A 136 1.83 -14.40 8.71
C LYS A 136 1.08 -14.83 7.43
N GLN A 137 -0.24 -14.97 7.48
CA GLN A 137 -1.07 -15.45 6.37
C GLN A 137 -1.54 -14.32 5.44
N VAL A 138 -1.24 -13.06 5.72
CA VAL A 138 -1.79 -11.93 4.96
C VAL A 138 -1.51 -12.02 3.45
N LEU A 139 -0.30 -12.39 3.04
CA LEU A 139 0.01 -12.54 1.61
C LEU A 139 -0.78 -13.69 0.97
N LEU A 140 -0.93 -14.80 1.69
CA LEU A 140 -1.78 -15.91 1.22
C LEU A 140 -3.26 -15.50 1.17
N ASN A 141 -3.71 -14.74 2.15
CA ASN A 141 -5.07 -14.21 2.17
C ASN A 141 -5.35 -13.29 0.96
N LEU A 142 -4.36 -12.50 0.54
CA LEU A 142 -4.47 -11.67 -0.67
C LEU A 142 -4.69 -12.54 -1.92
N ASP A 143 -3.90 -13.60 -2.07
CA ASP A 143 -4.00 -14.51 -3.22
C ASP A 143 -5.38 -15.20 -3.24
N VAL A 144 -5.81 -15.77 -2.10
CA VAL A 144 -7.13 -16.45 -1.98
C VAL A 144 -8.28 -15.48 -2.26
N LEU A 145 -8.19 -14.23 -1.81
CA LEU A 145 -9.24 -13.23 -2.06
C LEU A 145 -9.26 -12.78 -3.52
N ASN A 146 -8.09 -12.61 -4.16
CA ASN A 146 -8.03 -12.31 -5.58
C ASN A 146 -8.74 -13.40 -6.39
N ASP A 147 -8.40 -14.66 -6.14
CA ASP A 147 -9.03 -15.80 -6.83
C ASP A 147 -10.54 -15.85 -6.57
N ALA A 148 -10.97 -15.63 -5.33
CA ALA A 148 -12.38 -15.66 -4.96
C ALA A 148 -13.20 -14.54 -5.62
N ILE A 149 -12.64 -13.32 -5.70
CA ILE A 149 -13.27 -12.18 -6.36
C ILE A 149 -13.35 -12.41 -7.87
N GLU A 150 -12.25 -12.86 -8.49
CA GLU A 150 -12.19 -13.14 -9.94
C GLU A 150 -13.19 -14.24 -10.34
N GLN A 151 -13.32 -15.29 -9.52
CA GLN A 151 -14.21 -16.42 -9.78
C GLN A 151 -15.65 -16.21 -9.25
N GLU A 152 -15.94 -15.06 -8.67
CA GLU A 152 -17.23 -14.74 -8.07
C GLU A 152 -17.68 -15.80 -7.05
N ARG A 153 -16.77 -16.17 -6.12
CA ARG A 153 -17.01 -17.18 -5.10
C ARG A 153 -17.04 -16.58 -3.71
N LYS A 154 -17.95 -17.10 -2.87
CA LYS A 154 -18.00 -16.74 -1.45
C LYS A 154 -16.73 -17.17 -0.74
N VAL A 155 -16.41 -16.48 0.34
CA VAL A 155 -15.30 -16.84 1.21
C VAL A 155 -15.76 -17.10 2.63
N ARG A 156 -15.02 -17.97 3.32
CA ARG A 156 -15.18 -18.25 4.74
C ARG A 156 -13.89 -17.94 5.47
N PHE A 157 -13.97 -17.26 6.62
CA PHE A 157 -12.81 -16.93 7.45
C PHE A 157 -13.17 -16.78 8.92
N THR A 158 -12.17 -16.87 9.79
CA THR A 158 -12.24 -16.46 11.18
C THR A 158 -11.74 -15.02 11.31
N TYR A 159 -12.57 -14.14 11.88
CA TYR A 159 -12.17 -12.75 12.12
C TYR A 159 -11.81 -12.55 13.58
N ASN A 160 -10.63 -11.97 13.82
CA ASN A 160 -10.00 -11.91 15.13
C ASN A 160 -9.96 -10.48 15.69
N SER A 161 -9.60 -10.37 16.95
CA SER A 161 -9.19 -9.13 17.63
C SER A 161 -8.04 -9.44 18.57
N TYR A 162 -7.20 -8.45 18.89
CA TYR A 162 -6.15 -8.62 19.90
C TYR A 162 -6.73 -8.71 21.30
N GLY A 163 -6.28 -9.69 22.04
CA GLY A 163 -6.48 -9.79 23.48
C GLY A 163 -5.43 -9.00 24.28
N LYS A 164 -5.55 -8.99 25.61
CA LYS A 164 -4.59 -8.37 26.53
C LYS A 164 -3.21 -9.05 26.51
N ASP A 165 -3.13 -10.24 25.98
CA ASP A 165 -1.92 -11.04 25.74
C ASP A 165 -1.22 -10.70 24.42
N PHE A 166 -1.70 -9.68 23.69
CA PHE A 166 -1.23 -9.27 22.37
C PHE A 166 -1.35 -10.34 21.28
N GLN A 167 -2.21 -11.37 21.50
CA GLN A 167 -2.48 -12.41 20.51
C GLN A 167 -3.85 -12.19 19.86
N LEU A 168 -3.99 -12.74 18.64
CA LEU A 168 -5.25 -12.71 17.91
C LEU A 168 -6.20 -13.79 18.42
N HIS A 169 -7.38 -13.40 18.86
CA HIS A 169 -8.46 -14.27 19.30
C HIS A 169 -9.70 -14.11 18.43
N PRO A 170 -10.43 -15.20 18.10
CA PRO A 170 -11.68 -15.12 17.36
C PRO A 170 -12.70 -14.22 18.06
N ARG A 171 -13.33 -13.30 17.29
CA ARG A 171 -14.42 -12.44 17.81
C ARG A 171 -15.70 -13.21 18.10
N ARG A 172 -15.90 -14.32 17.40
CA ARG A 172 -17.04 -15.24 17.59
C ARG A 172 -16.62 -16.67 17.29
N LYS A 173 -17.45 -17.64 17.76
CA LYS A 173 -17.19 -19.07 17.58
C LYS A 173 -17.35 -19.49 16.11
N ASP A 174 -18.40 -19.00 15.44
CA ASP A 174 -18.71 -19.36 14.07
C ASP A 174 -17.89 -18.53 13.06
N PRO A 175 -17.43 -19.12 11.97
CA PRO A 175 -16.74 -18.39 10.92
C PRO A 175 -17.65 -17.37 10.23
N TYR A 176 -17.05 -16.40 9.59
CA TYR A 176 -17.70 -15.42 8.74
C TYR A 176 -17.79 -16.00 7.33
N ILE A 177 -18.98 -16.00 6.74
CA ILE A 177 -19.23 -16.33 5.34
C ILE A 177 -19.76 -15.08 4.68
N VAL A 178 -19.09 -14.63 3.61
CA VAL A 178 -19.40 -13.36 2.96
C VAL A 178 -19.23 -13.44 1.44
N ASN A 179 -19.86 -12.49 0.75
CA ASN A 179 -19.70 -12.22 -0.66
C ASN A 179 -18.54 -11.23 -0.83
N PRO A 180 -17.34 -11.63 -1.28
CA PRO A 180 -16.23 -10.72 -1.49
C PRO A 180 -16.41 -9.95 -2.80
N TYR A 181 -16.22 -8.62 -2.79
CA TYR A 181 -16.37 -7.80 -3.99
C TYR A 181 -15.08 -7.15 -4.41
N GLN A 182 -14.35 -6.58 -3.46
CA GLN A 182 -13.10 -5.91 -3.77
C GLN A 182 -12.18 -5.82 -2.57
N MET A 183 -10.87 -5.76 -2.83
CA MET A 183 -9.87 -5.39 -1.85
C MET A 183 -9.42 -3.95 -2.07
N VAL A 184 -9.30 -3.21 -0.97
CA VAL A 184 -8.85 -1.82 -0.99
C VAL A 184 -7.74 -1.59 0.02
N ALA A 185 -6.81 -0.70 -0.32
CA ALA A 185 -5.77 -0.24 0.60
C ALA A 185 -6.16 1.11 1.19
N ASN A 186 -6.14 1.22 2.51
CA ASN A 186 -6.39 2.47 3.23
C ASN A 186 -5.45 2.57 4.43
N GLN A 187 -4.75 3.68 4.56
CA GLN A 187 -3.83 4.00 5.67
C GLN A 187 -2.84 2.86 6.01
N GLY A 188 -2.23 2.26 4.97
CA GLY A 188 -1.24 1.19 5.10
C GLY A 188 -1.82 -0.17 5.48
N ARG A 189 -3.13 -0.38 5.36
CA ARG A 189 -3.83 -1.64 5.61
C ARG A 189 -4.70 -2.04 4.43
N TYR A 190 -4.90 -3.36 4.28
CA TYR A 190 -5.83 -3.90 3.31
C TYR A 190 -7.16 -4.25 3.96
N TYR A 191 -8.24 -3.94 3.27
CA TYR A 191 -9.62 -4.22 3.66
C TYR A 191 -10.32 -5.01 2.56
N LEU A 192 -11.11 -5.98 2.95
CA LEU A 192 -12.08 -6.62 2.09
C LEU A 192 -13.40 -5.86 2.18
N LEU A 193 -13.92 -5.42 1.04
CA LEU A 193 -15.29 -4.96 0.86
C LEU A 193 -16.17 -6.16 0.52
N CYS A 194 -17.16 -6.42 1.34
CA CYS A 194 -18.02 -7.60 1.20
C CYS A 194 -19.42 -7.36 1.78
N SER A 195 -20.33 -8.29 1.53
CA SER A 195 -21.62 -8.33 2.20
C SER A 195 -21.90 -9.70 2.80
N TYR A 196 -22.89 -9.77 3.67
CA TYR A 196 -23.56 -11.01 4.04
C TYR A 196 -24.71 -11.30 3.09
N ASP A 197 -25.12 -12.57 3.02
CA ASP A 197 -26.32 -12.96 2.30
C ASP A 197 -27.53 -12.16 2.81
N ALA A 198 -28.38 -11.74 1.90
CA ALA A 198 -29.56 -10.91 2.19
C ALA A 198 -29.24 -9.59 2.94
N SER A 199 -28.00 -9.13 2.90
CA SER A 199 -27.61 -7.84 3.46
C SER A 199 -27.52 -6.79 2.37
N ASN A 200 -28.24 -5.69 2.52
CA ASN A 200 -28.20 -4.55 1.60
C ASN A 200 -27.04 -3.58 1.89
N ARG A 201 -26.09 -3.96 2.75
CA ARG A 201 -25.00 -3.06 3.19
C ARG A 201 -23.63 -3.70 3.07
N LEU A 202 -22.66 -2.87 2.68
CA LEU A 202 -21.25 -3.25 2.68
C LEU A 202 -20.67 -3.34 4.09
N SER A 203 -19.82 -4.32 4.26
CA SER A 203 -18.99 -4.53 5.44
C SER A 203 -17.52 -4.45 5.06
N HIS A 204 -16.71 -3.96 5.98
CA HIS A 204 -15.25 -3.81 5.81
C HIS A 204 -14.54 -4.71 6.81
N TYR A 205 -13.68 -5.59 6.30
CA TYR A 205 -12.86 -6.46 7.13
C TYR A 205 -11.39 -6.29 6.82
N ARG A 206 -10.60 -6.03 7.84
CA ARG A 206 -9.14 -5.94 7.72
C ARG A 206 -8.55 -7.32 7.45
N LEU A 207 -7.69 -7.42 6.43
CA LEU A 207 -7.06 -8.69 6.04
C LEU A 207 -6.11 -9.23 7.12
N ASP A 208 -5.43 -8.35 7.84
CA ASP A 208 -4.50 -8.74 8.91
C ASP A 208 -5.19 -9.34 10.14
N TYR A 209 -6.51 -9.20 10.25
CA TYR A 209 -7.34 -9.84 11.29
C TYR A 209 -8.00 -11.14 10.82
N MET A 210 -7.85 -11.51 9.55
CA MET A 210 -8.43 -12.74 9.00
C MET A 210 -7.48 -13.91 9.15
N THR A 211 -8.01 -15.04 9.63
CA THR A 211 -7.30 -16.32 9.65
C THR A 211 -8.20 -17.43 9.14
N LYS A 212 -7.62 -18.54 8.70
CA LYS A 212 -8.37 -19.68 8.14
C LYS A 212 -9.29 -19.26 6.99
N LEU A 213 -8.76 -18.38 6.13
CA LEU A 213 -9.49 -17.93 4.95
C LEU A 213 -9.49 -19.02 3.89
N GLU A 214 -10.67 -19.29 3.34
CA GLU A 214 -10.86 -20.26 2.28
C GLU A 214 -11.97 -19.80 1.32
N MET A 215 -11.81 -20.10 0.04
CA MET A 215 -12.83 -19.91 -0.99
C MET A 215 -13.84 -21.07 -0.92
N LEU A 216 -15.10 -20.77 -1.12
CA LEU A 216 -16.19 -21.74 -1.14
C LEU A 216 -16.68 -21.98 -2.58
N ASP A 217 -17.31 -23.13 -2.84
CA ASP A 217 -17.95 -23.39 -4.15
C ASP A 217 -19.22 -22.57 -4.40
N ALA A 218 -19.74 -21.89 -3.38
CA ALA A 218 -20.94 -21.07 -3.48
C ALA A 218 -20.66 -19.76 -4.25
N LYS A 219 -21.57 -19.39 -5.15
CA LYS A 219 -21.48 -18.13 -5.91
C LYS A 219 -21.80 -16.93 -5.05
N VAL A 220 -21.19 -15.80 -5.39
CA VAL A 220 -21.44 -14.50 -4.78
C VAL A 220 -22.82 -13.97 -5.16
N GLU A 221 -23.52 -13.30 -4.26
CA GLU A 221 -24.68 -12.49 -4.58
C GLU A 221 -24.22 -11.20 -5.27
N PRO A 222 -24.86 -10.81 -6.40
CA PRO A 222 -24.47 -9.63 -7.14
C PRO A 222 -24.54 -8.34 -6.32
N MET A 223 -23.55 -7.47 -6.47
CA MET A 223 -23.44 -6.21 -5.75
C MET A 223 -24.46 -5.14 -6.21
N ASP A 224 -24.94 -5.23 -7.45
CA ASP A 224 -25.94 -4.35 -8.06
C ASP A 224 -27.32 -4.41 -7.40
N GLN A 225 -27.59 -5.43 -6.60
CA GLN A 225 -28.82 -5.59 -5.83
C GLN A 225 -28.80 -4.85 -4.49
N MET A 226 -27.67 -4.25 -4.10
CA MET A 226 -27.57 -3.49 -2.86
C MET A 226 -28.05 -2.06 -3.02
N GLU A 227 -28.73 -1.52 -2.01
CA GLU A 227 -29.23 -0.15 -1.99
C GLU A 227 -28.14 0.88 -2.29
N ASP A 228 -26.93 0.66 -1.77
CA ASP A 228 -25.77 1.53 -1.97
C ASP A 228 -25.34 1.61 -3.44
N PHE A 229 -25.65 0.62 -4.28
CA PHE A 229 -25.21 0.52 -5.68
C PHE A 229 -26.33 0.77 -6.71
N VAL A 230 -27.59 0.59 -6.34
CA VAL A 230 -28.75 0.84 -7.23
C VAL A 230 -28.80 2.29 -7.74
N GLN A 231 -28.20 3.24 -7.01
CA GLN A 231 -28.17 4.66 -7.37
C GLN A 231 -26.88 5.10 -8.13
N GLY A 232 -26.11 4.16 -8.68
CA GLY A 232 -24.86 4.49 -9.38
C GLY A 232 -23.71 4.89 -8.43
N TYR A 233 -23.75 4.43 -7.20
CA TYR A 233 -22.69 4.60 -6.22
C TYR A 233 -21.40 3.92 -6.70
N SER A 234 -20.32 4.68 -6.83
CA SER A 234 -19.03 4.13 -7.26
C SER A 234 -18.17 3.77 -6.05
N LEU A 235 -17.29 2.77 -6.22
CA LEU A 235 -16.31 2.41 -5.20
C LEU A 235 -15.42 3.60 -4.80
N SER A 236 -15.03 4.45 -5.76
CA SER A 236 -14.26 5.68 -5.47
C SER A 236 -15.01 6.56 -4.46
N LYS A 237 -16.28 6.80 -4.69
CA LYS A 237 -17.13 7.58 -3.79
C LYS A 237 -17.27 6.93 -2.43
N HIS A 238 -17.41 5.59 -2.40
CA HIS A 238 -17.46 4.84 -1.14
C HIS A 238 -16.17 5.04 -0.33
N MET A 239 -15.01 4.99 -0.97
CA MET A 239 -13.71 5.20 -0.31
C MET A 239 -13.55 6.62 0.23
N GLU A 240 -14.02 7.64 -0.50
CA GLU A 240 -13.99 9.05 -0.09
C GLU A 240 -14.84 9.28 1.17
N GLU A 241 -15.99 8.61 1.27
CA GLU A 241 -16.93 8.75 2.38
C GLU A 241 -16.52 7.94 3.63
N HIS A 242 -15.74 6.85 3.47
CA HIS A 242 -15.38 5.92 4.55
C HIS A 242 -13.93 6.08 5.02
N ILE A 243 -13.58 7.28 5.47
CA ILE A 243 -12.20 7.67 5.82
C ILE A 243 -11.49 6.74 6.82
N TYR A 244 -12.23 6.09 7.73
CA TYR A 244 -11.70 5.10 8.69
C TYR A 244 -12.10 3.66 8.35
N MET A 245 -12.72 3.42 7.20
CA MET A 245 -13.23 2.11 6.81
C MET A 245 -14.21 1.51 7.84
N PHE A 246 -15.00 2.33 8.50
CA PHE A 246 -16.11 1.87 9.33
C PHE A 246 -17.31 1.51 8.44
N SER A 247 -17.99 0.42 8.77
CA SER A 247 -19.24 0.06 8.13
C SER A 247 -20.38 0.96 8.65
N GLY A 248 -21.40 1.13 7.83
CA GLY A 248 -22.57 1.93 8.19
C GLY A 248 -22.88 3.03 7.17
N PRO A 249 -23.97 3.77 7.36
CA PRO A 249 -24.41 4.77 6.40
C PRO A 249 -23.49 5.98 6.34
N SER A 250 -23.39 6.57 5.15
CA SER A 250 -22.85 7.92 4.95
C SER A 250 -23.97 8.95 5.07
N VAL A 251 -23.65 10.07 5.65
CA VAL A 251 -24.57 11.20 5.84
C VAL A 251 -23.92 12.49 5.31
N GLN A 252 -24.75 13.45 4.89
CA GLN A 252 -24.26 14.77 4.51
C GLN A 252 -23.99 15.56 5.78
N VAL A 253 -22.73 15.87 6.01
CA VAL A 253 -22.28 16.61 7.18
C VAL A 253 -22.00 18.06 6.80
N LYS A 254 -22.52 19.00 7.59
CA LYS A 254 -22.19 20.41 7.51
C LYS A 254 -21.45 20.80 8.79
N MET A 255 -20.28 21.39 8.63
CA MET A 255 -19.44 21.75 9.77
C MET A 255 -18.76 23.08 9.56
N ARG A 256 -18.46 23.77 10.66
CA ARG A 256 -17.58 24.95 10.69
C ARG A 256 -16.17 24.46 10.96
N VAL A 257 -15.22 24.95 10.19
CA VAL A 257 -13.81 24.65 10.31
C VAL A 257 -13.03 25.96 10.34
N ARG A 258 -12.15 26.14 11.33
CA ARG A 258 -11.26 27.30 11.34
C ARG A 258 -10.30 27.23 10.16
N ALA A 259 -10.09 28.36 9.47
CA ALA A 259 -9.33 28.41 8.20
C ALA A 259 -7.91 27.85 8.29
N VAL A 260 -7.28 27.90 9.45
CA VAL A 260 -5.95 27.31 9.72
C VAL A 260 -5.92 25.78 9.54
N ASN A 261 -7.08 25.11 9.48
CA ASN A 261 -7.19 23.65 9.38
C ASN A 261 -7.57 23.15 7.98
N MET A 262 -7.38 23.97 6.97
CA MET A 262 -7.67 23.60 5.57
C MET A 262 -6.88 22.38 5.11
N ASP A 263 -5.61 22.24 5.53
CA ASP A 263 -4.77 21.09 5.21
C ASP A 263 -5.38 19.79 5.72
N ALA A 264 -5.91 19.78 6.95
CA ALA A 264 -6.59 18.59 7.50
C ALA A 264 -7.83 18.20 6.69
N LEU A 265 -8.59 19.16 6.15
CA LEU A 265 -9.71 18.86 5.26
C LEU A 265 -9.23 18.18 3.97
N ILE A 266 -8.17 18.72 3.37
CA ILE A 266 -7.60 18.17 2.12
C ILE A 266 -7.01 16.78 2.37
N ASP A 267 -6.27 16.58 3.47
CA ASP A 267 -5.64 15.30 3.80
C ASP A 267 -6.66 14.17 4.01
N TRP A 268 -7.82 14.49 4.58
CA TRP A 268 -8.84 13.48 4.90
C TRP A 268 -9.93 13.32 3.85
N PHE A 269 -10.35 14.41 3.21
CA PHE A 269 -11.46 14.41 2.27
C PHE A 269 -11.06 14.75 0.83
N GLY A 270 -9.76 15.02 0.59
CA GLY A 270 -9.27 15.39 -0.72
C GLY A 270 -10.00 16.63 -1.24
N LYS A 271 -10.61 16.49 -2.43
CA LYS A 271 -11.47 17.52 -3.05
C LYS A 271 -12.97 17.18 -2.93
N GLY A 272 -13.32 16.21 -2.09
CA GLY A 272 -14.69 15.71 -1.94
C GLY A 272 -15.62 16.58 -1.07
N PHE A 273 -15.16 17.71 -0.55
CA PHE A 273 -15.98 18.65 0.22
C PHE A 273 -16.27 19.93 -0.55
N HIS A 274 -17.31 20.64 -0.14
CA HIS A 274 -17.73 21.92 -0.73
C HIS A 274 -17.72 23.03 0.32
N ILE A 275 -17.12 24.17 -0.02
CA ILE A 275 -17.21 25.38 0.82
C ILE A 275 -18.59 26.00 0.56
N VAL A 276 -19.40 26.08 1.60
CA VAL A 276 -20.74 26.66 1.56
C VAL A 276 -20.67 28.16 1.73
N LYS A 277 -19.89 28.63 2.71
CA LYS A 277 -19.60 30.05 2.94
C LYS A 277 -18.39 30.21 3.84
N GLU A 278 -17.88 31.43 3.86
CA GLU A 278 -16.87 31.90 4.81
C GLU A 278 -17.49 33.01 5.69
N ASP A 279 -17.20 32.98 6.96
CA ASP A 279 -17.60 34.03 7.90
C ASP A 279 -16.42 34.38 8.86
N ALA A 280 -16.66 35.27 9.82
CA ALA A 280 -15.63 35.73 10.76
C ALA A 280 -15.06 34.60 11.64
N ASP A 281 -15.81 33.51 11.84
CA ASP A 281 -15.45 32.38 12.70
C ASP A 281 -14.80 31.22 11.91
N GLY A 282 -14.76 31.30 10.57
CA GLY A 282 -14.13 30.31 9.68
C GLY A 282 -14.96 29.90 8.48
N LEU A 283 -14.62 28.75 7.92
CA LEU A 283 -15.28 28.17 6.77
C LEU A 283 -16.44 27.26 7.19
N ILE A 284 -17.58 27.39 6.54
CA ILE A 284 -18.64 26.38 6.61
C ILE A 284 -18.49 25.48 5.40
N VAL A 285 -18.25 24.20 5.65
CA VAL A 285 -18.07 23.18 4.61
C VAL A 285 -19.12 22.11 4.71
N SER A 286 -19.38 21.45 3.58
CA SER A 286 -20.31 20.32 3.47
C SER A 286 -19.59 19.14 2.82
N VAL A 287 -19.70 17.95 3.43
CA VAL A 287 -19.07 16.72 2.96
C VAL A 287 -19.94 15.51 3.26
N ALA A 288 -19.99 14.55 2.34
CA ALA A 288 -20.58 13.24 2.61
C ALA A 288 -19.55 12.35 3.32
N CYS A 289 -19.91 11.79 4.46
CA CYS A 289 -19.00 10.93 5.23
C CYS A 289 -19.79 9.92 6.06
N ASN A 290 -19.17 8.76 6.30
CA ASN A 290 -19.69 7.80 7.27
C ASN A 290 -19.88 8.48 8.64
N GLU A 291 -21.08 8.37 9.21
CA GLU A 291 -21.47 9.12 10.42
C GLU A 291 -20.55 8.81 11.62
N LEU A 292 -20.22 7.54 11.83
CA LEU A 292 -19.33 7.13 12.92
C LEU A 292 -17.89 7.62 12.70
N ALA A 293 -17.40 7.57 11.46
CA ALA A 293 -16.07 8.08 11.10
C ALA A 293 -15.99 9.59 11.35
N MET A 294 -17.02 10.32 10.95
CA MET A 294 -17.10 11.77 11.17
C MET A 294 -17.12 12.12 12.66
N LYS A 295 -17.82 11.35 13.49
CA LYS A 295 -17.80 11.56 14.95
C LYS A 295 -16.38 11.52 15.50
N TYR A 296 -15.61 10.49 15.16
CA TYR A 296 -14.23 10.36 15.63
C TYR A 296 -13.30 11.42 15.05
N TRP A 297 -13.48 11.74 13.77
CA TRP A 297 -12.68 12.79 13.12
C TRP A 297 -12.96 14.17 13.74
N ALA A 298 -14.21 14.51 13.97
CA ALA A 298 -14.58 15.76 14.60
C ALA A 298 -14.06 15.87 16.05
N LEU A 299 -14.06 14.79 16.82
CA LEU A 299 -13.47 14.77 18.17
C LEU A 299 -11.94 14.89 18.12
N GLN A 300 -11.27 14.34 17.14
CA GLN A 300 -9.82 14.46 16.94
C GLN A 300 -9.42 15.93 16.68
N TYR A 301 -10.22 16.67 15.94
CA TYR A 301 -10.00 18.07 15.57
C TYR A 301 -10.91 19.05 16.36
N GLY A 302 -11.38 18.65 17.54
CA GLY A 302 -12.42 19.36 18.29
C GLY A 302 -12.13 20.81 18.66
N GLU A 303 -10.87 21.24 18.67
CA GLU A 303 -10.51 22.65 18.87
C GLU A 303 -10.78 23.52 17.63
N TYR A 304 -10.89 22.90 16.45
CA TYR A 304 -10.95 23.59 15.17
C TYR A 304 -12.20 23.28 14.35
N VAL A 305 -12.95 22.26 14.76
CA VAL A 305 -14.10 21.75 14.00
C VAL A 305 -15.35 21.74 14.87
N GLU A 306 -16.42 22.32 14.37
CA GLU A 306 -17.75 22.26 14.95
C GLU A 306 -18.73 21.63 13.94
N VAL A 307 -19.31 20.47 14.26
CA VAL A 307 -20.37 19.86 13.45
C VAL A 307 -21.67 20.63 13.69
N LEU A 308 -22.30 21.12 12.60
CA LEU A 308 -23.55 21.84 12.61
C LEU A 308 -24.73 20.94 12.27
N GLU A 309 -24.58 20.08 11.27
CA GLU A 309 -25.59 19.14 10.77
C GLU A 309 -24.93 17.80 10.41
N PRO A 310 -25.61 16.66 10.53
CA PRO A 310 -26.98 16.50 11.06
C PRO A 310 -27.03 16.63 12.60
N LYS A 311 -28.22 16.92 13.12
CA LYS A 311 -28.45 17.09 14.56
C LYS A 311 -28.08 15.85 15.36
N SER A 312 -28.39 14.64 14.84
CA SER A 312 -28.02 13.35 15.47
C SER A 312 -26.52 13.23 15.73
N LEU A 313 -25.71 13.56 14.72
CA LEU A 313 -24.24 13.52 14.86
C LEU A 313 -23.74 14.57 15.86
N ARG A 314 -24.29 15.79 15.81
CA ARG A 314 -23.93 16.86 16.75
C ARG A 314 -24.23 16.44 18.20
N GLU A 315 -25.42 15.89 18.46
CA GLU A 315 -25.83 15.36 19.78
C GLU A 315 -24.88 14.24 20.24
N ALA A 316 -24.57 13.27 19.38
CA ALA A 316 -23.65 12.19 19.69
C ALA A 316 -22.21 12.67 19.99
N ILE A 317 -21.79 13.80 19.42
CA ILE A 317 -20.50 14.44 19.75
C ILE A 317 -20.58 15.13 21.11
N CYS A 318 -21.66 15.89 21.39
CA CYS A 318 -21.88 16.53 22.69
C CYS A 318 -21.86 15.50 23.83
N ASP A 319 -22.62 14.40 23.70
CA ASP A 319 -22.62 13.32 24.69
C ASP A 319 -21.21 12.73 24.92
N ALA A 320 -20.43 12.57 23.86
CA ALA A 320 -19.06 12.07 23.97
C ALA A 320 -18.15 13.08 24.71
N ILE A 321 -18.28 14.38 24.43
CA ILE A 321 -17.50 15.45 25.09
C ILE A 321 -17.87 15.49 26.58
N ASP A 322 -19.14 15.44 26.93
CA ASP A 322 -19.62 15.46 28.32
C ASP A 322 -19.09 14.25 29.10
N TRP A 323 -19.16 13.07 28.48
CA TRP A 323 -18.62 11.85 29.07
C TRP A 323 -17.11 11.92 29.25
N MET A 324 -16.35 12.36 28.23
CA MET A 324 -14.91 12.57 28.32
C MET A 324 -14.57 13.61 29.38
N GLY A 325 -15.30 14.73 29.44
CA GLY A 325 -15.10 15.78 30.42
C GLY A 325 -15.27 15.29 31.87
N SER A 326 -16.08 14.25 32.10
CA SER A 326 -16.23 13.65 33.42
C SER A 326 -14.97 12.93 33.94
N PHE A 327 -14.03 12.55 33.04
CA PHE A 327 -12.77 11.92 33.45
C PHE A 327 -11.70 12.91 33.93
N TYR A 328 -11.85 14.18 33.57
CA TYR A 328 -10.85 15.22 33.85
C TYR A 328 -11.34 16.25 34.87
N ARG A 329 -12.50 16.04 35.46
CA ARG A 329 -13.07 16.77 36.60
C ARG A 329 -12.94 15.93 37.87
#